data_53865d24db74e63f8a6fb6fad41839bc
#
_entry.id   53865d24db74e63f8a6fb6fad41839bc
#
_cell.length_a   1.000
_cell.length_b   1.000
_cell.length_c   1.000
_cell.angle_alpha   90.00
_cell.angle_beta   90.00
_cell.angle_gamma   90.00
#
_symmetry.space_group_name_H-M   'P 1'
#
loop_
_entity.id
_entity.type
_entity.pdbx_description
1 polymer ?
#
loop_
_entity_poly.entity_id
_entity_poly.type
_entity_poly.pdbx_seq_one_letter_code
_entity_poly.pdbx_strand_id
1 'polypeptide(L)'
;MLMTSRVIIWIMTMTDLNIVPKEAETEEELEHQIPTPVGYRVLVAMPEVEDTYGESGIIKSSKEMHQEYIMSTIGVVLDMGAQAYSDKERFPTGPWCKQGDYVMFRANTGTRFKVGGVEYRLMNDDSIEAVVNDPRGVTRA
;
A
#
# COMPACT_ATOMS: atom_id res chain seq x y z
N MET A 1 -11.38 39.75 -0.97
CA MET A 1 -10.00 39.89 -0.52
C MET A 1 -9.45 38.70 0.18
N LEU A 2 -10.26 37.88 0.86
CA LEU A 2 -9.83 36.62 1.42
C LEU A 2 -9.47 35.58 0.36
N MET A 3 -9.94 35.73 -0.86
CA MET A 3 -9.60 34.83 -1.97
C MET A 3 -8.17 35.02 -2.47
N THR A 4 -7.58 36.18 -2.27
CA THR A 4 -6.26 36.50 -2.79
C THR A 4 -5.14 35.74 -2.05
N SER A 5 -5.29 35.55 -0.76
CA SER A 5 -4.28 34.81 0.04
C SER A 5 -4.28 33.31 -0.25
N ARG A 6 -5.42 32.71 -0.53
CA ARG A 6 -5.50 31.30 -0.92
C ARG A 6 -4.90 31.05 -2.30
N VAL A 7 -5.14 31.96 -3.23
CA VAL A 7 -4.57 31.88 -4.58
C VAL A 7 -3.06 32.03 -4.52
N ILE A 8 -2.55 32.98 -3.72
CA ILE A 8 -1.11 33.17 -3.54
C ILE A 8 -0.45 31.95 -2.93
N ILE A 9 -1.03 31.36 -1.88
CA ILE A 9 -0.52 30.16 -1.25
C ILE A 9 -0.50 28.99 -2.25
N TRP A 10 -1.55 28.85 -3.05
CA TRP A 10 -1.65 27.78 -4.05
C TRP A 10 -0.61 27.95 -5.17
N ILE A 11 -0.40 29.16 -5.64
CA ILE A 11 0.63 29.48 -6.65
C ILE A 11 2.02 29.25 -6.07
N MET A 12 2.28 29.65 -4.85
CA MET A 12 3.55 29.38 -4.17
C MET A 12 3.81 27.88 -4.00
N THR A 13 2.79 27.11 -3.66
CA THR A 13 2.90 25.65 -3.55
C THR A 13 3.21 25.03 -4.90
N MET A 14 2.63 25.53 -6.00
CA MET A 14 2.91 25.01 -7.33
C MET A 14 4.28 25.41 -7.86
N THR A 15 4.76 26.61 -7.54
CA THR A 15 6.10 27.05 -7.97
C THR A 15 7.20 26.41 -7.14
N ASP A 16 6.88 25.99 -5.91
CA ASP A 16 7.81 25.35 -4.99
C ASP A 16 7.60 23.83 -4.93
N LEU A 17 7.25 23.23 -6.07
CA LEU A 17 7.08 21.78 -6.21
C LEU A 17 8.41 21.01 -6.12
N ASN A 18 9.30 21.49 -5.28
CA ASN A 18 10.47 20.72 -4.89
C ASN A 18 10.09 19.85 -3.71
N ILE A 19 9.39 18.75 -3.99
CA ILE A 19 9.05 17.79 -2.96
C ILE A 19 10.33 17.09 -2.56
N VAL A 20 10.97 17.62 -1.52
CA VAL A 20 12.15 16.98 -0.95
C VAL A 20 11.69 15.87 -0.02
N PRO A 21 12.09 14.63 -0.26
CA PRO A 21 11.75 13.53 0.64
C PRO A 21 12.22 13.83 2.05
N LYS A 22 11.31 13.70 3.01
CA LYS A 22 11.60 13.86 4.43
C LYS A 22 11.18 12.60 5.14
N GLU A 23 12.12 11.98 5.86
CA GLU A 23 11.80 10.83 6.71
C GLU A 23 11.05 11.27 7.96
N ALA A 24 10.06 10.49 8.34
CA ALA A 24 9.32 10.72 9.57
C ALA A 24 10.22 10.44 10.79
N GLU A 25 10.24 11.36 11.73
CA GLU A 25 11.00 11.22 12.97
C GLU A 25 10.16 10.61 14.10
N THR A 26 8.83 10.70 13.99
CA THR A 26 7.89 10.18 14.99
C THR A 26 6.82 9.32 14.33
N GLU A 27 6.14 8.50 15.13
CA GLU A 27 5.00 7.71 14.64
C GLU A 27 3.86 8.59 14.12
N GLU A 28 3.63 9.74 14.73
CA GLU A 28 2.62 10.69 14.26
C GLU A 28 2.96 11.25 12.89
N GLU A 29 4.22 11.60 12.65
CA GLU A 29 4.68 12.06 11.34
C GLU A 29 4.55 10.95 10.31
N LEU A 30 4.87 9.71 10.68
CA LEU A 30 4.73 8.55 9.81
C LEU A 30 3.27 8.35 9.39
N GLU A 31 2.34 8.42 10.34
CA GLU A 31 0.91 8.33 10.05
C GLU A 31 0.44 9.45 9.12
N HIS A 32 0.95 10.65 9.31
CA HIS A 32 0.63 11.78 8.42
C HIS A 32 1.18 11.62 7.01
N GLN A 33 2.28 10.90 6.84
CA GLN A 33 2.88 10.66 5.55
C GLN A 33 2.18 9.56 4.76
N ILE A 34 1.45 8.68 5.43
CA ILE A 34 0.71 7.61 4.77
C ILE A 34 -0.55 8.18 4.12
N PRO A 35 -0.73 8.00 2.80
CA PRO A 35 -1.93 8.50 2.12
C PRO A 35 -3.21 7.84 2.65
N THR A 36 -4.28 8.61 2.67
CA THR A 36 -5.62 8.10 2.98
C THR A 36 -6.32 7.70 1.68
N PRO A 37 -6.76 6.45 1.54
CA PRO A 37 -7.47 6.03 0.33
C PRO A 37 -8.81 6.74 0.21
N VAL A 38 -9.22 7.00 -1.02
CA VAL A 38 -10.47 7.67 -1.35
C VAL A 38 -11.31 6.79 -2.26
N GLY A 39 -12.62 7.03 -2.24
CA GLY A 39 -13.56 6.32 -3.09
C GLY A 39 -13.55 4.82 -2.80
N TYR A 40 -13.34 4.01 -3.83
CA TYR A 40 -13.33 2.56 -3.73
C TYR A 40 -11.91 1.95 -3.65
N ARG A 41 -10.92 2.76 -3.31
CA ARG A 41 -9.52 2.31 -3.19
C ARG A 41 -9.29 1.60 -1.86
N VAL A 42 -8.36 0.67 -1.88
CA VAL A 42 -7.88 -0.05 -0.70
C VAL A 42 -6.38 0.22 -0.54
N LEU A 43 -5.97 0.58 0.67
CA LEU A 43 -4.56 0.78 1.00
C LEU A 43 -4.02 -0.48 1.65
N VAL A 44 -2.96 -1.02 1.06
CA VAL A 44 -2.34 -2.26 1.50
C VAL A 44 -0.88 -2.00 1.85
N ALA A 45 -0.45 -2.48 3.02
CA ALA A 45 0.97 -2.50 3.39
C ALA A 45 1.58 -3.83 2.96
N MET A 46 2.71 -3.75 2.26
CA MET A 46 3.43 -4.93 1.82
C MET A 46 4.32 -5.45 2.96
N PRO A 47 4.49 -6.78 3.08
CA PRO A 47 5.33 -7.34 4.13
C PRO A 47 6.78 -6.94 3.93
N GLU A 48 7.46 -6.63 5.03
CA GLU A 48 8.90 -6.48 5.02
C GLU A 48 9.52 -7.86 5.00
N VAL A 49 10.45 -8.06 4.07
CA VAL A 49 11.34 -9.19 4.12
C VAL A 49 12.60 -8.74 4.82
N GLU A 50 12.94 -9.43 5.89
CA GLU A 50 14.25 -9.25 6.49
C GLU A 50 15.32 -9.44 5.41
N ASP A 51 16.17 -8.43 5.27
CA ASP A 51 17.23 -8.47 4.29
C ASP A 51 18.28 -9.49 4.71
N THR A 52 18.02 -10.74 4.40
CA THR A 52 19.00 -11.82 4.59
C THR A 52 19.99 -11.92 3.44
N TYR A 53 19.98 -10.93 2.53
CA TYR A 53 20.89 -10.86 1.40
C TYR A 53 22.34 -10.56 1.77
N GLY A 54 22.63 -10.44 3.06
CA GLY A 54 23.84 -9.82 3.55
C GLY A 54 25.14 -10.34 3.01
N GLU A 55 25.32 -11.60 2.76
CA GLU A 55 26.67 -12.11 2.57
C GLU A 55 26.96 -12.82 1.25
N SER A 56 25.93 -13.21 0.51
CA SER A 56 26.16 -14.01 -0.69
C SER A 56 25.63 -13.44 -1.99
N GLY A 57 25.15 -12.28 -2.01
CA GLY A 57 24.59 -11.41 -3.05
C GLY A 57 24.51 -11.83 -4.52
N ILE A 58 24.97 -12.98 -4.91
CA ILE A 58 25.20 -13.31 -6.30
C ILE A 58 24.18 -14.31 -6.86
N ILE A 59 23.63 -15.18 -6.03
CA ILE A 59 22.65 -16.19 -6.47
C ILE A 59 21.45 -16.19 -5.52
N LYS A 60 20.27 -15.88 -6.05
CA LYS A 60 19.04 -15.98 -5.28
C LYS A 60 18.71 -17.44 -5.01
N SER A 61 18.61 -17.81 -3.74
CA SER A 61 18.15 -19.12 -3.34
C SER A 61 16.65 -19.28 -3.60
N SER A 62 16.15 -20.51 -3.58
CA SER A 62 14.71 -20.79 -3.67
C SER A 62 13.92 -20.06 -2.59
N LYS A 63 14.50 -19.91 -1.40
CA LYS A 63 13.90 -19.20 -0.28
C LYS A 63 13.76 -17.72 -0.57
N GLU A 64 14.77 -17.11 -1.17
CA GLU A 64 14.74 -15.68 -1.55
C GLU A 64 13.71 -15.40 -2.64
N MET A 65 13.62 -16.27 -3.64
CA MET A 65 12.61 -16.18 -4.69
C MET A 65 11.20 -16.32 -4.12
N HIS A 66 11.01 -17.19 -3.15
CA HIS A 66 9.76 -17.38 -2.43
C HIS A 66 9.38 -16.12 -1.66
N GLN A 67 10.32 -15.51 -0.95
CA GLN A 67 10.11 -14.27 -0.22
C GLN A 67 9.74 -13.12 -1.16
N GLU A 68 10.41 -12.99 -2.30
CA GLU A 68 10.07 -11.98 -3.31
C GLU A 68 8.65 -12.17 -3.85
N TYR A 69 8.22 -13.40 -4.06
CA TYR A 69 6.85 -13.69 -4.50
C TYR A 69 5.84 -13.23 -3.46
N ILE A 70 6.03 -13.57 -2.19
CA ILE A 70 5.14 -13.15 -1.10
C ILE A 70 5.11 -11.63 -0.98
N MET A 71 6.28 -10.97 -1.09
CA MET A 71 6.37 -9.52 -1.04
C MET A 71 5.56 -8.81 -2.11
N SER A 72 5.36 -9.46 -3.25
CA SER A 72 4.71 -8.81 -4.40
C SER A 72 3.23 -9.18 -4.54
N THR A 73 2.74 -10.18 -3.82
CA THR A 73 1.39 -10.72 -4.02
C THR A 73 0.52 -10.73 -2.76
N ILE A 74 1.09 -10.51 -1.60
CA ILE A 74 0.36 -10.52 -0.32
C ILE A 74 0.64 -9.24 0.44
N GLY A 75 -0.40 -8.66 1.01
CA GLY A 75 -0.28 -7.49 1.86
C GLY A 75 -1.36 -7.46 2.93
N VAL A 76 -1.23 -6.51 3.84
CA VAL A 76 -2.18 -6.28 4.92
C VAL A 76 -3.03 -5.05 4.59
N VAL A 77 -4.35 -5.18 4.68
CA VAL A 77 -5.25 -4.04 4.50
C VAL A 77 -5.10 -3.09 5.67
N LEU A 78 -4.64 -1.88 5.40
CA LEU A 78 -4.53 -0.83 6.42
C LEU A 78 -5.76 0.05 6.49
N ASP A 79 -6.33 0.39 5.35
CA ASP A 79 -7.43 1.34 5.27
C ASP A 79 -8.18 1.14 3.96
N MET A 80 -9.42 1.59 3.94
CA MET A 80 -10.27 1.51 2.75
C MET A 80 -11.02 2.82 2.57
N GLY A 81 -11.19 3.25 1.33
CA GLY A 81 -12.02 4.40 1.00
C GLY A 81 -13.48 4.17 1.39
N ALA A 82 -14.21 5.25 1.60
CA ALA A 82 -15.59 5.18 2.06
C ALA A 82 -16.53 4.40 1.12
N GLN A 83 -16.18 4.31 -0.16
CA GLN A 83 -16.99 3.63 -1.16
C GLN A 83 -16.49 2.21 -1.48
N ALA A 84 -15.42 1.76 -0.82
CA ALA A 84 -14.90 0.41 -1.03
C ALA A 84 -15.99 -0.62 -0.67
N TYR A 85 -16.27 -1.52 -1.62
CA TYR A 85 -17.28 -2.57 -1.50
C TYR A 85 -18.72 -2.07 -1.26
N SER A 86 -18.99 -0.82 -1.61
CA SER A 86 -20.33 -0.23 -1.41
C SER A 86 -21.33 -0.60 -2.50
N ASP A 87 -20.88 -1.00 -3.67
CA ASP A 87 -21.74 -1.39 -4.78
C ASP A 87 -22.34 -2.77 -4.52
N LYS A 88 -23.62 -2.81 -4.20
CA LYS A 88 -24.31 -4.04 -3.85
C LYS A 88 -24.52 -4.98 -5.04
N GLU A 89 -24.48 -4.48 -6.26
CA GLU A 89 -24.57 -5.33 -7.46
C GLU A 89 -23.27 -6.09 -7.70
N ARG A 90 -22.13 -5.41 -7.49
CA ARG A 90 -20.82 -6.03 -7.63
C ARG A 90 -20.40 -6.84 -6.40
N PHE A 91 -20.83 -6.41 -5.22
CA PHE A 91 -20.47 -7.02 -3.94
C PHE A 91 -21.73 -7.40 -3.15
N PRO A 92 -22.54 -8.35 -3.65
CA PRO A 92 -23.81 -8.68 -3.01
C PRO A 92 -23.67 -9.33 -1.63
N THR A 93 -22.50 -9.91 -1.33
CA THR A 93 -22.22 -10.53 -0.03
C THR A 93 -21.54 -9.57 0.94
N GLY A 94 -21.35 -8.29 0.57
CA GLY A 94 -20.66 -7.29 1.36
C GLY A 94 -19.17 -7.26 1.10
N PRO A 95 -18.39 -6.59 1.98
CA PRO A 95 -16.95 -6.44 1.78
C PRO A 95 -16.23 -7.78 1.69
N TRP A 96 -15.28 -7.86 0.76
CA TRP A 96 -14.45 -9.06 0.61
C TRP A 96 -13.36 -9.14 1.68
N CYS A 97 -12.94 -7.98 2.19
CA CYS A 97 -11.91 -7.90 3.22
C CYS A 97 -12.17 -6.73 4.14
N LYS A 98 -11.46 -6.69 5.25
CA LYS A 98 -11.54 -5.61 6.23
C LYS A 98 -10.14 -5.21 6.66
N GLN A 99 -10.04 -4.10 7.39
CA GLN A 99 -8.80 -3.63 7.97
C GLN A 99 -8.16 -4.74 8.83
N GLY A 100 -6.88 -4.98 8.60
CA GLY A 100 -6.11 -6.01 9.30
C GLY A 100 -6.06 -7.36 8.60
N ASP A 101 -6.85 -7.57 7.54
CA ASP A 101 -6.82 -8.82 6.80
C ASP A 101 -5.58 -8.89 5.90
N TYR A 102 -5.02 -10.09 5.80
CA TYR A 102 -4.05 -10.39 4.76
C TYR A 102 -4.79 -10.70 3.47
N VAL A 103 -4.39 -10.06 2.39
CA VAL A 103 -5.04 -10.20 1.09
C VAL A 103 -4.02 -10.56 0.02
N MET A 104 -4.50 -11.28 -0.98
CA MET A 104 -3.71 -11.69 -2.13
C MET A 104 -4.20 -10.96 -3.37
N PHE A 105 -3.26 -10.55 -4.22
CA PHE A 105 -3.53 -9.84 -5.46
C PHE A 105 -2.38 -10.10 -6.44
N ARG A 106 -2.56 -9.69 -7.69
CA ARG A 106 -1.51 -9.85 -8.70
C ARG A 106 -0.30 -8.96 -8.40
N ALA A 107 0.89 -9.45 -8.71
CA ALA A 107 2.16 -8.83 -8.37
C ALA A 107 2.30 -7.36 -8.82
N ASN A 108 1.70 -7.00 -9.94
CA ASN A 108 1.81 -5.64 -10.50
C ASN A 108 0.57 -4.79 -10.26
N THR A 109 -0.27 -5.16 -9.32
CA THR A 109 -1.50 -4.45 -9.01
C THR A 109 -1.24 -3.16 -8.25
N GLY A 110 -1.93 -2.11 -8.67
CA GLY A 110 -2.04 -0.87 -7.92
C GLY A 110 -0.87 0.08 -8.06
N THR A 111 -0.99 1.21 -7.39
CA THR A 111 0.04 2.25 -7.32
C THR A 111 0.98 1.93 -6.17
N ARG A 112 2.25 1.75 -6.50
CA ARG A 112 3.29 1.39 -5.54
C ARG A 112 4.01 2.62 -5.04
N PHE A 113 4.23 2.68 -3.74
CA PHE A 113 4.99 3.76 -3.12
C PHE A 113 5.58 3.29 -1.80
N LYS A 114 6.53 4.04 -1.28
CA LYS A 114 7.15 3.76 0.02
C LYS A 114 6.97 4.94 0.97
N VAL A 115 6.70 4.63 2.23
CA VAL A 115 6.71 5.59 3.33
C VAL A 115 7.47 4.94 4.49
N GLY A 116 8.47 5.63 5.01
CA GLY A 116 9.27 5.10 6.11
C GLY A 116 9.98 3.79 5.80
N GLY A 117 10.36 3.58 4.54
CA GLY A 117 11.03 2.35 4.11
C GLY A 117 10.10 1.17 3.85
N VAL A 118 8.81 1.30 4.13
CA VAL A 118 7.81 0.25 3.92
C VAL A 118 7.09 0.50 2.61
N GLU A 119 6.90 -0.54 1.78
CA GLU A 119 6.14 -0.44 0.55
C GLU A 119 4.64 -0.54 0.85
N TYR A 120 3.90 0.36 0.23
CA TYR A 120 2.44 0.35 0.26
C TYR A 120 1.91 0.31 -1.17
N ARG A 121 0.67 -0.12 -1.31
CA ARG A 121 -0.03 -0.09 -2.60
C ARG A 121 -1.45 0.42 -2.42
N LEU A 122 -1.87 1.26 -3.35
CA LEU A 122 -3.26 1.67 -3.49
C LEU A 122 -3.84 0.92 -4.68
N MET A 123 -4.89 0.18 -4.45
CA MET A 123 -5.54 -0.62 -5.49
C MET A 123 -7.05 -0.50 -5.41
N ASN A 124 -7.73 -0.92 -6.46
CA ASN A 124 -9.19 -0.97 -6.45
C ASN A 124 -9.67 -2.09 -5.54
N ASP A 125 -10.88 -1.93 -4.99
CA ASP A 125 -11.51 -2.95 -4.15
C ASP A 125 -11.67 -4.31 -4.86
N ASP A 126 -11.92 -4.29 -6.16
CA ASP A 126 -12.06 -5.50 -6.97
C ASP A 126 -10.72 -6.12 -7.41
N SER A 127 -9.60 -5.48 -7.08
CA SER A 127 -8.27 -6.03 -7.35
C SER A 127 -7.86 -7.12 -6.35
N ILE A 128 -8.52 -7.18 -5.21
CA ILE A 128 -8.29 -8.22 -4.22
C ILE A 128 -8.82 -9.55 -4.75
N GLU A 129 -7.97 -10.57 -4.78
CA GLU A 129 -8.35 -11.88 -5.30
C GLU A 129 -8.69 -12.90 -4.21
N ALA A 130 -8.08 -12.77 -3.04
CA ALA A 130 -8.30 -13.68 -1.93
C ALA A 130 -7.96 -13.05 -0.59
N VAL A 131 -8.56 -13.55 0.47
CA VAL A 131 -8.17 -13.27 1.84
C VAL A 131 -7.36 -14.45 2.36
N VAL A 132 -6.20 -14.19 2.91
CA VAL A 132 -5.26 -15.21 3.36
C VAL A 132 -5.27 -15.24 4.89
N ASN A 133 -5.62 -16.38 5.48
CA ASN A 133 -5.63 -16.50 6.94
C ASN A 133 -4.23 -16.61 7.54
N ASP A 134 -3.36 -17.37 6.89
CA ASP A 134 -1.98 -17.53 7.31
C ASP A 134 -1.05 -17.40 6.09
N PRO A 135 -0.40 -16.24 5.92
CA PRO A 135 0.46 -16.03 4.76
C PRO A 135 1.70 -16.93 4.73
N ARG A 136 2.05 -17.52 5.86
CA ARG A 136 3.21 -18.44 5.95
C ARG A 136 2.98 -19.73 5.18
N GLY A 137 1.73 -20.11 4.94
CA GLY A 137 1.39 -21.29 4.17
C GLY A 137 1.43 -21.11 2.65
N VAL A 138 1.59 -19.88 2.18
CA VAL A 138 1.57 -19.57 0.75
C VAL A 138 2.97 -19.70 0.18
N THR A 139 3.10 -20.51 -0.86
CA THR A 139 4.36 -20.73 -1.55
C THR A 139 4.17 -20.47 -3.05
N ARG A 140 5.27 -20.11 -3.70
CA ARG A 140 5.27 -19.91 -5.15
C ARG A 140 4.97 -21.22 -5.87
N ALA A 141 4.08 -21.15 -6.84
CA ALA A 141 3.79 -22.29 -7.70
C ALA A 141 4.95 -22.58 -8.66
#